data_445bba5430c6a239dae4c2b881f37c31
#
_entry.id   445bba5430c6a239dae4c2b881f37c31
#
_cell.length_a   1.000
_cell.length_b   1.000
_cell.length_c   1.000
_cell.angle_alpha   90.00
_cell.angle_beta   90.00
_cell.angle_gamma   90.00
#
_symmetry.space_group_name_H-M   'P 1'
#
loop_
_entity.id
_entity.type
_entity.pdbx_description
1 polymer ?
#
loop_
_entity_poly.entity_id
_entity_poly.type
_entity_poly.pdbx_seq_one_letter_code
_entity_poly.pdbx_strand_id
1 'polypeptide(L)'
;MNPTKEQILEAAARLFEKQGYHATGLNEIIRESGSPKGSLYYYFPEGKEQIGAETALWSAAQMSERIRFGLSQAENPAEAVRLLTLGIAGAIEQSGFAAGGPLMMLAAESAVRSERLNTACREAYGQMQAVFSEKLSGNVELAEFILATLEGAILLSRVQHSGEPLRRAGEHLYSYIKEKLK
;
A
#
# COMPACT_ATOMS: atom_id res chain seq x y z
N MET A 1 -1.55 -15.83 -11.47
CA MET A 1 -1.92 -14.76 -12.45
C MET A 1 -1.09 -14.97 -13.73
N ASN A 2 -1.56 -14.50 -14.91
CA ASN A 2 -0.75 -14.57 -16.13
C ASN A 2 0.45 -13.61 -16.02
N PRO A 3 1.69 -14.05 -16.34
CA PRO A 3 2.89 -13.20 -16.17
C PRO A 3 2.79 -11.85 -16.89
N THR A 4 2.21 -11.80 -18.09
CA THR A 4 2.03 -10.55 -18.84
C THR A 4 1.05 -9.59 -18.17
N LYS A 5 -0.07 -10.10 -17.61
CA LYS A 5 -1.02 -9.28 -16.85
C LYS A 5 -0.37 -8.70 -15.60
N GLU A 6 0.42 -9.50 -14.91
CA GLU A 6 1.15 -9.08 -13.71
C GLU A 6 2.19 -8.00 -14.00
N GLN A 7 2.98 -8.15 -15.07
CA GLN A 7 3.93 -7.13 -15.52
C GLN A 7 3.26 -5.78 -15.81
N ILE A 8 2.04 -5.79 -16.38
CA ILE A 8 1.28 -4.56 -16.63
C ILE A 8 0.84 -3.91 -15.32
N LEU A 9 0.33 -4.69 -14.36
CA LEU A 9 -0.09 -4.18 -13.04
C LEU A 9 1.11 -3.64 -12.25
N GLU A 10 2.24 -4.33 -12.27
CA GLU A 10 3.47 -3.89 -11.62
C GLU A 10 3.98 -2.57 -12.22
N ALA A 11 4.00 -2.45 -13.55
CA ALA A 11 4.38 -1.21 -14.23
C ALA A 11 3.41 -0.07 -13.89
N ALA A 12 2.10 -0.34 -13.87
CA ALA A 12 1.09 0.63 -13.48
C ALA A 12 1.29 1.09 -12.02
N ALA A 13 1.55 0.16 -11.10
CA ALA A 13 1.81 0.47 -9.70
C ALA A 13 3.01 1.42 -9.54
N ARG A 14 4.14 1.11 -10.20
CA ARG A 14 5.34 1.97 -10.17
C ARG A 14 5.06 3.37 -10.73
N LEU A 15 4.32 3.46 -11.83
CA LEU A 15 3.99 4.75 -12.44
C LEU A 15 3.02 5.56 -11.56
N PHE A 16 1.99 4.90 -11.00
CA PHE A 16 1.06 5.58 -10.09
C PHE A 16 1.75 6.10 -8.83
N GLU A 17 2.68 5.33 -8.27
CA GLU A 17 3.47 5.77 -7.11
C GLU A 17 4.39 6.97 -7.45
N LYS A 18 5.01 6.95 -8.63
CA LYS A 18 5.99 7.95 -9.05
C LYS A 18 5.37 9.28 -9.46
N GLN A 19 4.28 9.25 -10.22
CA GLN A 19 3.71 10.44 -10.88
C GLN A 19 2.20 10.62 -10.70
N GLY A 20 1.55 9.71 -9.97
CA GLY A 20 0.10 9.72 -9.75
C GLY A 20 -0.70 9.01 -10.84
N TYR A 21 -1.96 8.71 -10.49
CA TYR A 21 -2.87 8.04 -11.42
C TYR A 21 -3.20 8.91 -12.62
N HIS A 22 -3.57 10.19 -12.40
CA HIS A 22 -4.04 11.04 -13.50
C HIS A 22 -2.95 11.33 -14.52
N ALA A 23 -1.72 11.53 -14.09
CA ALA A 23 -0.58 11.82 -14.98
C ALA A 23 -0.08 10.59 -15.76
N THR A 24 -0.47 9.38 -15.37
CA THR A 24 -0.02 8.14 -16.04
C THR A 24 -0.88 7.81 -17.25
N GLY A 25 -0.27 7.64 -18.42
CA GLY A 25 -0.93 7.26 -19.67
C GLY A 25 -0.83 5.76 -19.98
N LEU A 26 -1.79 5.20 -20.73
CA LEU A 26 -1.75 3.79 -21.17
C LEU A 26 -0.49 3.46 -21.98
N ASN A 27 -0.03 4.38 -22.82
CA ASN A 27 1.19 4.18 -23.62
C ASN A 27 2.45 4.13 -22.75
N GLU A 28 2.47 4.80 -21.61
CA GLU A 28 3.57 4.72 -20.63
C GLU A 28 3.57 3.38 -19.93
N ILE A 29 2.38 2.88 -19.54
CA ILE A 29 2.24 1.56 -18.93
C ILE A 29 2.71 0.48 -19.91
N ILE A 30 2.34 0.55 -21.20
CA ILE A 30 2.81 -0.37 -22.24
C ILE A 30 4.34 -0.34 -22.33
N ARG A 31 4.94 0.83 -22.40
CA ARG A 31 6.40 1.00 -22.49
C ARG A 31 7.11 0.47 -21.24
N GLU A 32 6.62 0.83 -20.07
CA GLU A 32 7.20 0.43 -18.78
C GLU A 32 7.10 -1.06 -18.51
N SER A 33 5.97 -1.69 -18.90
CA SER A 33 5.75 -3.12 -18.72
C SER A 33 6.51 -3.99 -19.73
N GLY A 34 6.98 -3.41 -20.83
CA GLY A 34 7.54 -4.15 -21.97
C GLY A 34 6.53 -5.07 -22.66
N SER A 35 5.25 -4.95 -22.34
CA SER A 35 4.20 -5.81 -22.87
C SER A 35 3.73 -5.34 -24.25
N PRO A 36 3.37 -6.25 -25.19
CA PRO A 36 2.77 -5.85 -26.44
C PRO A 36 1.49 -5.05 -26.21
N LYS A 37 1.27 -4.00 -27.02
CA LYS A 37 0.07 -3.14 -26.94
C LYS A 37 -1.23 -3.94 -26.94
N GLY A 38 -1.31 -4.98 -27.79
CA GLY A 38 -2.47 -5.85 -27.86
C GLY A 38 -2.78 -6.60 -26.56
N SER A 39 -1.73 -6.96 -25.80
CA SER A 39 -1.89 -7.63 -24.50
C SER A 39 -2.56 -6.74 -23.47
N LEU A 40 -2.22 -5.44 -23.43
CA LEU A 40 -2.86 -4.51 -22.51
C LEU A 40 -4.37 -4.43 -22.78
N TYR A 41 -4.79 -4.21 -24.02
CA TYR A 41 -6.21 -4.12 -24.36
C TYR A 41 -6.96 -5.47 -24.27
N TYR A 42 -6.23 -6.58 -24.40
CA TYR A 42 -6.80 -7.91 -24.16
C TYR A 42 -7.13 -8.14 -22.68
N TYR A 43 -6.20 -7.82 -21.78
CA TYR A 43 -6.40 -8.01 -20.32
C TYR A 43 -7.23 -6.90 -19.68
N PHE A 44 -7.19 -5.69 -20.23
CA PHE A 44 -7.85 -4.51 -19.69
C PHE A 44 -8.67 -3.79 -20.78
N PRO A 45 -9.74 -4.43 -21.28
CA PRO A 45 -10.56 -3.86 -22.34
C PRO A 45 -11.27 -2.57 -21.96
N GLU A 46 -11.49 -2.34 -20.66
CA GLU A 46 -12.10 -1.12 -20.13
C GLU A 46 -11.06 -0.01 -19.84
N GLY A 47 -9.81 -0.25 -20.19
CA GLY A 47 -8.76 0.76 -20.18
C GLY A 47 -8.21 1.11 -18.80
N LYS A 48 -7.84 2.39 -18.62
CA LYS A 48 -7.06 2.86 -17.48
C LYS A 48 -7.77 2.68 -16.14
N GLU A 49 -9.07 2.84 -16.09
CA GLU A 49 -9.84 2.70 -14.87
C GLU A 49 -9.86 1.26 -14.35
N GLN A 50 -9.98 0.30 -15.27
CA GLN A 50 -9.83 -1.12 -14.94
C GLN A 50 -8.42 -1.43 -14.43
N ILE A 51 -7.38 -0.91 -15.11
CA ILE A 51 -6.00 -1.07 -14.67
C ILE A 51 -5.82 -0.49 -13.27
N GLY A 52 -6.34 0.71 -13.00
CA GLY A 52 -6.26 1.35 -11.69
C GLY A 52 -6.89 0.49 -10.59
N ALA A 53 -8.11 0.00 -10.82
CA ALA A 53 -8.82 -0.85 -9.86
C ALA A 53 -8.08 -2.17 -9.59
N GLU A 54 -7.64 -2.85 -10.65
CA GLU A 54 -6.90 -4.10 -10.48
C GLU A 54 -5.50 -3.89 -9.90
N THR A 55 -4.85 -2.75 -10.18
CA THR A 55 -3.56 -2.37 -9.56
C THR A 55 -3.73 -2.12 -8.06
N ALA A 56 -4.83 -1.48 -7.63
CA ALA A 56 -5.10 -1.30 -6.20
C ALA A 56 -5.16 -2.64 -5.47
N LEU A 57 -5.95 -3.58 -5.98
CA LEU A 57 -6.10 -4.91 -5.37
C LEU A 57 -4.82 -5.74 -5.42
N TRP A 58 -4.10 -5.70 -6.54
CA TRP A 58 -2.81 -6.39 -6.68
C TRP A 58 -1.77 -5.83 -5.71
N SER A 59 -1.67 -4.51 -5.60
CA SER A 59 -0.74 -3.85 -4.67
C SER A 59 -1.08 -4.16 -3.22
N ALA A 60 -2.37 -4.18 -2.86
CA ALA A 60 -2.81 -4.53 -1.53
C ALA A 60 -2.46 -5.98 -1.16
N ALA A 61 -2.61 -6.92 -2.10
CA ALA A 61 -2.21 -8.31 -1.87
C ALA A 61 -0.70 -8.43 -1.59
N GLN A 62 0.15 -7.76 -2.40
CA GLN A 62 1.59 -7.73 -2.16
C GLN A 62 1.95 -7.07 -0.82
N MET A 63 1.30 -5.96 -0.49
CA MET A 63 1.53 -5.26 0.77
C MET A 63 1.04 -6.08 1.97
N SER A 64 -0.10 -6.75 1.87
CA SER A 64 -0.63 -7.64 2.91
C SER A 64 0.35 -8.76 3.25
N GLU A 65 1.02 -9.36 2.26
CA GLU A 65 2.05 -10.37 2.51
C GLU A 65 3.27 -9.77 3.22
N ARG A 66 3.70 -8.57 2.82
CA ARG A 66 4.81 -7.86 3.50
C ARG A 66 4.47 -7.50 4.94
N ILE A 67 3.24 -7.03 5.19
CA ILE A 67 2.73 -6.73 6.53
C ILE A 67 2.70 -8.02 7.36
N ARG A 68 2.15 -9.11 6.82
CA ARG A 68 2.09 -10.42 7.50
C ARG A 68 3.48 -10.91 7.87
N PHE A 69 4.44 -10.83 6.96
CA PHE A 69 5.83 -11.16 7.24
C PHE A 69 6.41 -10.26 8.33
N GLY A 70 6.23 -8.95 8.28
CA GLY A 70 6.71 -8.02 9.31
C GLY A 70 6.09 -8.29 10.68
N LEU A 71 4.79 -8.57 10.74
CA LEU A 71 4.08 -8.91 11.99
C LEU A 71 4.44 -10.28 12.55
N SER A 72 4.98 -11.18 11.75
CA SER A 72 5.46 -12.49 12.20
C SER A 72 6.81 -12.43 12.96
N GLN A 73 7.50 -11.28 12.94
CA GLN A 73 8.82 -11.13 13.56
C GLN A 73 8.76 -11.08 15.10
N ALA A 74 7.58 -10.94 15.69
CA ALA A 74 7.38 -11.05 17.13
C ALA A 74 6.01 -11.69 17.46
N GLU A 75 5.94 -12.42 18.57
CA GLU A 75 4.67 -12.97 19.07
C GLU A 75 3.78 -11.88 19.64
N ASN A 76 4.36 -11.00 20.46
CA ASN A 76 3.64 -9.87 21.07
C ASN A 76 3.16 -8.88 20.00
N PRO A 77 1.85 -8.59 19.92
CA PRO A 77 1.31 -7.72 18.87
C PRO A 77 1.89 -6.30 18.87
N ALA A 78 2.13 -5.71 20.04
CA ALA A 78 2.70 -4.37 20.15
C ALA A 78 4.12 -4.33 19.58
N GLU A 79 4.94 -5.31 19.96
CA GLU A 79 6.31 -5.44 19.46
C GLU A 79 6.35 -5.73 17.96
N ALA A 80 5.44 -6.58 17.47
CA ALA A 80 5.33 -6.89 16.05
C ALA A 80 5.05 -5.63 15.20
N VAL A 81 4.10 -4.79 15.63
CA VAL A 81 3.79 -3.52 14.96
C VAL A 81 4.96 -2.56 15.03
N ARG A 82 5.65 -2.47 16.16
CA ARG A 82 6.85 -1.62 16.32
C ARG A 82 7.95 -2.04 15.34
N LEU A 83 8.27 -3.32 15.27
CA LEU A 83 9.30 -3.85 14.36
C LEU A 83 8.91 -3.65 12.88
N LEU A 84 7.66 -3.89 12.52
CA LEU A 84 7.14 -3.61 11.18
C LEU A 84 7.36 -2.13 10.82
N THR A 85 7.01 -1.23 11.73
CA THR A 85 7.13 0.22 11.49
C THR A 85 8.59 0.65 11.31
N LEU A 86 9.50 0.08 12.09
CA LEU A 86 10.96 0.29 11.92
C LEU A 86 11.46 -0.23 10.56
N GLY A 87 10.97 -1.39 10.13
CA GLY A 87 11.27 -1.95 8.81
C GLY A 87 10.79 -1.04 7.67
N ILE A 88 9.57 -0.49 7.79
CA ILE A 88 9.04 0.48 6.81
C ILE A 88 9.90 1.74 6.78
N ALA A 89 10.31 2.28 7.93
CA ALA A 89 11.19 3.44 8.00
C ALA A 89 12.52 3.20 7.25
N GLY A 90 13.16 2.06 7.50
CA GLY A 90 14.38 1.68 6.79
C GLY A 90 14.20 1.52 5.28
N ALA A 91 13.09 0.91 4.84
CA ALA A 91 12.79 0.73 3.41
C ALA A 91 12.56 2.07 2.71
N ILE A 92 11.87 3.01 3.35
CA ILE A 92 11.64 4.37 2.82
C ILE A 92 12.98 5.13 2.69
N GLU A 93 13.85 5.07 3.69
CA GLU A 93 15.17 5.69 3.65
C GLU A 93 16.04 5.08 2.52
N GLN A 94 16.06 3.76 2.40
CA GLN A 94 16.81 3.06 1.34
C GLN A 94 16.29 3.40 -0.07
N SER A 95 15.02 3.69 -0.23
CA SER A 95 14.43 4.13 -1.50
C SER A 95 14.72 5.59 -1.85
N GLY A 96 15.43 6.32 -1.00
CA GLY A 96 15.58 7.77 -1.14
C GLY A 96 14.25 8.52 -0.99
N PHE A 97 13.35 8.00 -0.15
CA PHE A 97 12.01 8.53 0.12
C PHE A 97 11.05 8.50 -1.08
N ALA A 98 11.37 7.72 -2.10
CA ALA A 98 10.50 7.52 -3.27
C ALA A 98 9.35 6.54 -2.96
N ALA A 99 9.59 5.51 -2.14
CA ALA A 99 8.57 4.55 -1.74
C ALA A 99 7.50 5.21 -0.85
N GLY A 100 6.24 4.87 -1.06
CA GLY A 100 5.13 5.44 -0.29
C GLY A 100 3.80 4.74 -0.52
N GLY A 101 3.83 3.75 -1.41
CA GLY A 101 2.68 2.91 -1.76
C GLY A 101 1.80 3.50 -2.87
N PRO A 102 1.62 2.76 -3.95
CA PRO A 102 0.80 3.18 -5.08
C PRO A 102 -0.68 3.33 -4.70
N LEU A 103 -1.15 2.59 -3.67
CA LEU A 103 -2.53 2.61 -3.22
C LEU A 103 -2.91 3.97 -2.62
N MET A 104 -2.05 4.56 -1.79
CA MET A 104 -2.28 5.89 -1.19
C MET A 104 -2.45 6.97 -2.27
N MET A 105 -1.55 6.98 -3.28
CA MET A 105 -1.63 7.96 -4.36
C MET A 105 -2.88 7.76 -5.22
N LEU A 106 -3.20 6.51 -5.56
CA LEU A 106 -4.40 6.18 -6.32
C LEU A 106 -5.68 6.58 -5.57
N ALA A 107 -5.77 6.26 -4.28
CA ALA A 107 -6.92 6.61 -3.45
C ALA A 107 -7.10 8.13 -3.31
N ALA A 108 -6.02 8.87 -3.03
CA ALA A 108 -6.06 10.32 -2.87
C ALA A 108 -6.53 11.04 -4.14
N GLU A 109 -6.12 10.57 -5.33
CA GLU A 109 -6.45 11.23 -6.59
C GLU A 109 -7.81 10.83 -7.16
N SER A 110 -8.26 9.60 -6.96
CA SER A 110 -9.33 9.02 -7.77
C SER A 110 -10.54 8.50 -7.00
N ALA A 111 -10.41 8.18 -5.71
CA ALA A 111 -11.49 7.55 -4.95
C ALA A 111 -12.78 8.39 -4.87
N VAL A 112 -12.67 9.72 -4.91
CA VAL A 112 -13.84 10.63 -4.87
C VAL A 112 -14.48 10.78 -6.25
N ARG A 113 -13.75 10.49 -7.34
CA ARG A 113 -14.18 10.78 -8.72
C ARG A 113 -14.68 9.56 -9.48
N SER A 114 -14.32 8.38 -9.05
CA SER A 114 -14.67 7.10 -9.67
C SER A 114 -15.16 6.13 -8.61
N GLU A 115 -16.41 5.69 -8.72
CA GLU A 115 -16.99 4.67 -7.84
C GLU A 115 -16.24 3.34 -7.93
N ARG A 116 -15.81 2.96 -9.14
CA ARG A 116 -15.02 1.76 -9.37
C ARG A 116 -13.68 1.80 -8.62
N LEU A 117 -12.95 2.92 -8.73
CA LEU A 117 -11.67 3.08 -8.05
C LEU A 117 -11.87 3.21 -6.54
N ASN A 118 -12.93 3.88 -6.08
CA ASN A 118 -13.28 3.94 -4.66
C ASN A 118 -13.54 2.54 -4.10
N THR A 119 -14.34 1.73 -4.79
CA THR A 119 -14.66 0.37 -4.37
C THR A 119 -13.39 -0.49 -4.29
N ALA A 120 -12.54 -0.43 -5.32
CA ALA A 120 -11.27 -1.17 -5.33
C ALA A 120 -10.32 -0.71 -4.21
N CYS A 121 -10.19 0.59 -3.97
CA CYS A 121 -9.36 1.12 -2.89
C CYS A 121 -9.89 0.72 -1.52
N ARG A 122 -11.21 0.75 -1.30
CA ARG A 122 -11.83 0.31 -0.05
C ARG A 122 -11.57 -1.16 0.22
N GLU A 123 -11.71 -2.02 -0.80
CA GLU A 123 -11.40 -3.44 -0.69
C GLU A 123 -9.91 -3.65 -0.42
N ALA A 124 -9.03 -2.94 -1.12
CA ALA A 124 -7.60 -3.00 -0.95
C ALA A 124 -7.15 -2.62 0.48
N TYR A 125 -7.66 -1.51 1.02
CA TYR A 125 -7.38 -1.13 2.41
C TYR A 125 -7.99 -2.12 3.41
N GLY A 126 -9.18 -2.67 3.12
CA GLY A 126 -9.81 -3.72 3.93
C GLY A 126 -8.95 -4.99 4.03
N GLN A 127 -8.30 -5.40 2.94
CA GLN A 127 -7.37 -6.54 2.94
C GLN A 127 -6.17 -6.27 3.87
N MET A 128 -5.57 -5.10 3.81
CA MET A 128 -4.45 -4.72 4.68
C MET A 128 -4.89 -4.61 6.15
N GLN A 129 -6.05 -4.01 6.42
CA GLN A 129 -6.63 -3.90 7.76
C GLN A 129 -6.89 -5.28 8.37
N ALA A 130 -7.38 -6.23 7.58
CA ALA A 130 -7.63 -7.60 8.05
C ALA A 130 -6.36 -8.27 8.59
N VAL A 131 -5.21 -8.06 7.94
CA VAL A 131 -3.92 -8.61 8.42
C VAL A 131 -3.53 -8.07 9.79
N PHE A 132 -3.73 -6.77 10.03
CA PHE A 132 -3.52 -6.20 11.37
C PHE A 132 -4.53 -6.75 12.37
N SER A 133 -5.81 -6.82 11.99
CA SER A 133 -6.88 -7.34 12.86
C SER A 133 -6.60 -8.79 13.30
N GLU A 134 -6.13 -9.65 12.39
CA GLU A 134 -5.71 -11.02 12.71
C GLU A 134 -4.66 -11.04 13.84
N LYS A 135 -3.63 -10.19 13.74
CA LYS A 135 -2.57 -10.07 14.74
C LYS A 135 -3.08 -9.51 16.08
N LEU A 136 -4.15 -8.74 16.05
CA LEU A 136 -4.74 -8.03 17.20
C LEU A 136 -5.97 -8.75 17.78
N SER A 137 -6.08 -10.07 17.61
CA SER A 137 -7.18 -10.90 18.12
C SER A 137 -8.57 -10.45 17.65
N GLY A 138 -8.65 -9.94 16.41
CA GLY A 138 -9.91 -9.50 15.80
C GLY A 138 -10.28 -8.03 16.06
N ASN A 139 -9.42 -7.25 16.70
CA ASN A 139 -9.70 -5.83 16.98
C ASN A 139 -9.59 -4.97 15.71
N VAL A 140 -10.72 -4.78 15.02
CA VAL A 140 -10.82 -4.07 13.74
C VAL A 140 -10.56 -2.57 13.91
N GLU A 141 -11.07 -1.95 14.98
CA GLU A 141 -10.88 -0.52 15.25
C GLU A 141 -9.39 -0.17 15.50
N LEU A 142 -8.71 -1.02 16.25
CA LEU A 142 -7.28 -0.86 16.51
C LEU A 142 -6.46 -1.08 15.22
N ALA A 143 -6.86 -2.03 14.38
CA ALA A 143 -6.24 -2.26 13.08
C ALA A 143 -6.39 -1.06 12.15
N GLU A 144 -7.57 -0.43 12.10
CA GLU A 144 -7.83 0.78 11.34
C GLU A 144 -6.98 1.95 11.84
N PHE A 145 -6.91 2.15 13.15
CA PHE A 145 -6.08 3.19 13.77
C PHE A 145 -4.60 3.02 13.43
N ILE A 146 -4.08 1.78 13.48
CA ILE A 146 -2.69 1.49 13.10
C ILE A 146 -2.46 1.83 11.63
N LEU A 147 -3.33 1.36 10.75
CA LEU A 147 -3.20 1.59 9.31
C LEU A 147 -3.21 3.09 8.98
N ALA A 148 -4.17 3.85 9.53
CA ALA A 148 -4.24 5.30 9.36
C ALA A 148 -2.98 6.02 9.89
N THR A 149 -2.45 5.57 11.04
CA THR A 149 -1.22 6.13 11.63
C THR A 149 -0.01 5.87 10.73
N LEU A 150 0.12 4.66 10.19
CA LEU A 150 1.21 4.29 9.28
C LEU A 150 1.16 5.09 7.97
N GLU A 151 -0.01 5.22 7.35
CA GLU A 151 -0.19 6.03 6.13
C GLU A 151 0.24 7.49 6.37
N GLY A 152 -0.21 8.10 7.46
CA GLY A 152 0.20 9.46 7.83
C GLY A 152 1.70 9.57 8.10
N ALA A 153 2.28 8.61 8.81
CA ALA A 153 3.72 8.60 9.12
C ALA A 153 4.58 8.38 7.88
N ILE A 154 4.13 7.55 6.93
CA ILE A 154 4.78 7.36 5.62
C ILE A 154 4.81 8.69 4.87
N LEU A 155 3.67 9.39 4.76
CA LEU A 155 3.58 10.68 4.07
C LEU A 155 4.52 11.71 4.72
N LEU A 156 4.51 11.83 6.05
CA LEU A 156 5.39 12.76 6.77
C LEU A 156 6.87 12.41 6.59
N SER A 157 7.22 11.12 6.58
CA SER A 157 8.59 10.67 6.36
C SER A 157 9.09 11.06 4.96
N ARG A 158 8.25 10.95 3.94
CA ARG A 158 8.59 11.40 2.57
C ARG A 158 8.79 12.92 2.50
N VAL A 159 7.88 13.69 3.08
CA VAL A 159 7.95 15.17 3.07
C VAL A 159 9.18 15.68 3.84
N GLN A 160 9.51 15.04 4.96
CA GLN A 160 10.64 15.46 5.80
C GLN A 160 11.98 14.86 5.36
N HIS A 161 12.01 13.97 4.37
CA HIS A 161 13.19 13.20 4.00
C HIS A 161 13.87 12.55 5.22
N SER A 162 13.07 11.93 6.10
CA SER A 162 13.50 11.33 7.34
C SER A 162 12.61 10.16 7.77
N GLY A 163 13.19 9.08 8.26
CA GLY A 163 12.44 7.95 8.84
C GLY A 163 11.89 8.22 10.26
N GLU A 164 12.22 9.36 10.85
CA GLU A 164 11.84 9.69 12.23
C GLU A 164 10.33 9.75 12.49
N PRO A 165 9.47 10.27 11.59
CA PRO A 165 8.02 10.19 11.80
C PRO A 165 7.51 8.75 11.98
N LEU A 166 8.02 7.81 11.20
CA LEU A 166 7.68 6.39 11.32
C LEU A 166 8.23 5.78 12.63
N ARG A 167 9.49 6.05 12.98
CA ARG A 167 10.07 5.55 14.23
C ARG A 167 9.25 6.01 15.44
N ARG A 168 8.89 7.30 15.50
CA ARG A 168 8.05 7.83 16.58
C ARG A 168 6.64 7.23 16.58
N ALA A 169 6.04 7.07 15.40
CA ALA A 169 4.75 6.40 15.28
C ALA A 169 4.82 4.96 15.84
N GLY A 170 5.88 4.21 15.52
CA GLY A 170 6.10 2.86 16.04
C GLY A 170 6.17 2.79 17.56
N GLU A 171 6.88 3.71 18.22
CA GLU A 171 6.96 3.77 19.69
C GLU A 171 5.61 4.14 20.34
N HIS A 172 4.88 5.07 19.74
CA HIS A 172 3.56 5.44 20.23
C HIS A 172 2.54 4.30 20.02
N LEU A 173 2.56 3.65 18.88
CA LEU A 173 1.73 2.47 18.60
C LEU A 173 2.04 1.33 19.56
N TYR A 174 3.32 1.06 19.84
CA TYR A 174 3.72 0.05 20.83
C TYR A 174 3.08 0.31 22.19
N SER A 175 3.20 1.53 22.70
CA SER A 175 2.65 1.91 24.00
C SER A 175 1.12 1.80 24.02
N TYR A 176 0.47 2.28 22.98
CA TYR A 176 -0.99 2.29 22.87
C TYR A 176 -1.57 0.85 22.74
N ILE A 177 -0.98 0.01 21.88
CA ILE A 177 -1.42 -1.37 21.72
C ILE A 177 -1.24 -2.16 23.02
N LYS A 178 -0.12 -1.96 23.71
CA LYS A 178 0.13 -2.63 24.99
C LYS A 178 -0.89 -2.25 26.07
N GLU A 179 -1.42 -1.03 26.03
CA GLU A 179 -2.47 -0.58 26.94
C GLU A 179 -3.82 -1.19 26.57
N LYS A 180 -4.15 -1.26 25.29
CA LYS A 180 -5.45 -1.73 24.78
C LYS A 180 -5.63 -3.25 24.82
N LEU A 181 -4.56 -4.03 24.85
CA LEU A 181 -4.58 -5.49 24.88
C LEU A 181 -4.25 -6.09 26.26
N LYS A 182 -4.27 -5.30 27.32
CA LYS A 182 -4.22 -5.75 28.71
C LYS A 182 -5.59 -6.29 29.13
#